data_e7fb6ab46d3a2613466d94f848d4de4d
#
_entry.id   e7fb6ab46d3a2613466d94f848d4de4d
#
_cell.length_a   1.000
_cell.length_b   1.000
_cell.length_c   1.000
_cell.angle_alpha   90.00
_cell.angle_beta   90.00
_cell.angle_gamma   90.00
#
_symmetry.space_group_name_H-M   'P 1'
#
loop_
_entity.id
_entity.type
_entity.pdbx_description
1 polymer ?
#
loop_
_entity_poly.entity_id
_entity_poly.type
_entity_poly.pdbx_seq_one_letter_code
_entity_poly.pdbx_strand_id
1 'polypeptide(L)'
;MVSASNLQSPETDATHLDPEADKKTTVLLLPSFTFVDLVGYNDVPELIHRFVDSQEPSPNSNSQITARPCPHEYVILLCSHQRRDARCGLTAPLIKRELERHLRPRGLYRDAQDERPGGVGIYFISHVGGHKYAANVMVYRKKAQQMIWLARVRPEHCEGIVRYTLLEGRVVHPESQLRGGFDRVKGLTSW
;
A
#
# COMPACT_ATOMS: atom_id res chain seq x y z
N MET A 1 1.80 -5.46 -9.88
CA MET A 1 2.60 -4.20 -9.81
C MET A 1 3.48 -4.27 -8.59
N VAL A 2 4.76 -4.00 -8.72
CA VAL A 2 5.73 -3.91 -7.61
C VAL A 2 6.12 -2.45 -7.44
N SER A 3 6.22 -1.96 -6.20
CA SER A 3 6.59 -0.58 -5.90
C SER A 3 7.37 -0.52 -4.59
N ALA A 4 8.46 0.26 -4.58
CA ALA A 4 9.15 0.57 -3.34
C ALA A 4 8.28 1.49 -2.46
N SER A 5 8.37 1.32 -1.14
CA SER A 5 7.60 2.09 -0.18
C SER A 5 8.44 2.49 1.04
N ASN A 6 7.86 3.31 1.91
CA ASN A 6 8.42 3.64 3.22
C ASN A 6 7.94 2.68 4.32
N LEU A 7 7.53 1.48 3.95
CA LEU A 7 7.21 0.42 4.90
C LEU A 7 8.47 0.09 5.72
N GLN A 8 8.33 0.10 7.04
CA GLN A 8 9.45 -0.24 7.92
C GLN A 8 9.63 -1.76 7.95
N SER A 9 10.88 -2.20 7.85
CA SER A 9 11.26 -3.59 8.12
C SER A 9 11.58 -3.74 9.62
N PRO A 10 11.36 -4.93 10.22
CA PRO A 10 11.90 -5.21 11.54
C PRO A 10 13.40 -4.90 11.56
N GLU A 11 13.86 -4.23 12.60
CA GLU A 11 15.30 -3.97 12.76
C GLU A 11 16.02 -5.32 12.87
N THR A 12 16.76 -5.68 11.84
CA THR A 12 17.83 -6.65 11.98
C THR A 12 18.97 -5.91 12.68
N ASP A 13 19.41 -6.39 13.84
CA ASP A 13 20.52 -5.83 14.63
C ASP A 13 21.69 -5.45 13.73
N ALA A 14 21.87 -4.14 13.53
CA ALA A 14 22.80 -3.55 12.56
C ALA A 14 24.26 -3.53 13.09
N THR A 15 24.68 -4.49 13.92
CA THR A 15 26.00 -4.50 14.53
C THR A 15 27.12 -5.04 13.64
N HIS A 16 26.81 -5.66 12.49
CA HIS A 16 27.80 -6.03 11.46
C HIS A 16 27.18 -5.92 10.07
N LEU A 17 27.26 -4.73 9.47
CA LEU A 17 26.91 -4.52 8.07
C LEU A 17 28.08 -5.01 7.20
N ASP A 18 28.01 -6.24 6.77
CA ASP A 18 28.72 -6.68 5.58
C ASP A 18 28.05 -5.98 4.37
N PRO A 19 28.79 -5.20 3.55
CA PRO A 19 28.20 -4.47 2.41
C PRO A 19 27.55 -5.38 1.36
N GLU A 20 27.89 -6.67 1.35
CA GLU A 20 27.33 -7.71 0.48
C GLU A 20 26.24 -8.55 1.14
N ALA A 21 25.92 -8.32 2.43
CA ALA A 21 24.81 -9.01 3.07
C ALA A 21 23.50 -8.67 2.37
N ASP A 22 22.75 -9.70 2.00
CA ASP A 22 21.44 -9.59 1.34
C ASP A 22 20.47 -8.80 2.23
N LYS A 23 20.25 -7.53 1.89
CA LYS A 23 19.37 -6.63 2.67
C LYS A 23 17.96 -7.18 2.70
N LYS A 24 17.55 -7.69 3.83
CA LYS A 24 16.20 -8.19 4.05
C LYS A 24 15.21 -7.05 4.24
N THR A 25 14.03 -7.18 3.69
CA THR A 25 12.97 -6.18 3.72
C THR A 25 11.62 -6.82 4.05
N THR A 26 10.65 -5.99 4.40
CA THR A 26 9.25 -6.40 4.50
C THR A 26 8.50 -6.05 3.22
N VAL A 27 7.73 -6.99 2.73
CA VAL A 27 6.85 -6.84 1.56
C VAL A 27 5.39 -6.86 2.03
N LEU A 28 4.59 -5.89 1.62
CA LEU A 28 3.14 -5.92 1.78
C LEU A 28 2.49 -6.43 0.50
N LEU A 29 1.87 -7.58 0.60
CA LEU A 29 1.10 -8.18 -0.49
C LEU A 29 -0.34 -7.68 -0.45
N LEU A 30 -0.78 -7.07 -1.54
CA LEU A 30 -2.15 -6.61 -1.75
C LEU A 30 -2.74 -7.29 -2.99
N PRO A 31 -4.00 -7.68 -2.95
CA PRO A 31 -5.04 -7.37 -1.97
C PRO A 31 -5.15 -8.35 -0.80
N SER A 32 -4.23 -9.30 -0.61
CA SER A 32 -4.32 -10.28 0.49
C SER A 32 -4.13 -9.68 1.88
N PHE A 33 -3.60 -8.45 1.98
CA PHE A 33 -3.25 -7.80 3.25
C PHE A 33 -2.32 -8.67 4.11
N THR A 34 -1.25 -9.14 3.50
CA THR A 34 -0.25 -9.97 4.14
C THR A 34 1.10 -9.27 4.12
N PHE A 35 1.72 -9.11 5.28
CA PHE A 35 3.14 -8.77 5.36
C PHE A 35 3.96 -10.05 5.24
N VAL A 36 5.03 -9.97 4.46
CA VAL A 36 6.05 -11.00 4.38
C VAL A 36 7.37 -10.35 4.80
N ASP A 37 7.89 -10.78 5.92
CA ASP A 37 9.10 -10.24 6.53
C ASP A 37 10.34 -11.04 6.11
N LEU A 38 11.51 -10.45 6.30
CA LEU A 38 12.82 -11.05 6.03
C LEU A 38 13.05 -11.46 4.57
N VAL A 39 12.44 -10.75 3.62
CA VAL A 39 12.59 -11.04 2.18
C VAL A 39 13.90 -10.44 1.67
N GLY A 40 14.85 -11.28 1.30
CA GLY A 40 16.04 -10.92 0.55
C GLY A 40 15.84 -11.09 -0.96
N TYR A 41 16.84 -10.70 -1.75
CA TYR A 41 16.78 -10.84 -3.20
C TYR A 41 16.58 -12.30 -3.65
N ASN A 42 17.29 -13.22 -3.00
CA ASN A 42 17.23 -14.65 -3.31
C ASN A 42 15.93 -15.33 -2.86
N ASP A 43 15.15 -14.67 -1.97
CA ASP A 43 13.87 -15.18 -1.47
C ASP A 43 12.68 -14.85 -2.39
N VAL A 44 12.88 -13.98 -3.40
CA VAL A 44 11.78 -13.51 -4.28
C VAL A 44 11.08 -14.67 -5.02
N PRO A 45 11.78 -15.68 -5.58
CA PRO A 45 11.12 -16.81 -6.22
C PRO A 45 10.20 -17.58 -5.26
N GLU A 46 10.67 -17.83 -4.03
CA GLU A 46 9.89 -18.53 -2.99
C GLU A 46 8.70 -17.67 -2.53
N LEU A 47 8.88 -16.36 -2.40
CA LEU A 47 7.77 -15.44 -2.09
C LEU A 47 6.67 -15.55 -3.15
N ILE A 48 7.04 -15.53 -4.43
CA ILE A 48 6.07 -15.67 -5.53
C ILE A 48 5.37 -17.01 -5.45
N HIS A 49 6.14 -18.09 -5.37
CA HIS A 49 5.62 -19.46 -5.31
C HIS A 49 4.60 -19.64 -4.19
N ARG A 50 4.93 -19.22 -2.96
CA ARG A 50 4.06 -19.42 -1.79
C ARG A 50 2.87 -18.48 -1.71
N PHE A 51 3.07 -17.19 -2.00
CA PHE A 51 2.08 -16.16 -1.68
C PHE A 51 1.36 -15.55 -2.89
N VAL A 52 1.90 -15.74 -4.09
CA VAL A 52 1.25 -15.29 -5.33
C VAL A 52 0.61 -16.48 -6.05
N ASP A 53 1.36 -17.57 -6.22
CA ASP A 53 0.87 -18.79 -6.89
C ASP A 53 0.12 -19.72 -5.93
N SER A 54 0.12 -19.39 -4.62
CA SER A 54 -0.58 -20.13 -3.56
C SER A 54 -0.19 -21.62 -3.49
N GLN A 55 1.10 -21.91 -3.68
CA GLN A 55 1.66 -23.26 -3.59
C GLN A 55 2.21 -23.54 -2.18
N GLU A 56 2.36 -24.82 -1.86
CA GLU A 56 3.06 -25.21 -0.63
C GLU A 56 4.54 -24.80 -0.68
N PRO A 57 5.19 -24.58 0.48
CA PRO A 57 6.62 -24.25 0.53
C PRO A 57 7.45 -25.24 -0.28
N SER A 58 8.40 -24.73 -1.05
CA SER A 58 9.31 -25.59 -1.81
C SER A 58 10.11 -26.51 -0.86
N PRO A 59 10.15 -27.81 -1.06
CA PRO A 59 10.80 -28.77 -0.16
C PRO A 59 12.31 -28.52 0.03
N ASN A 60 12.94 -27.77 -0.87
CA ASN A 60 14.36 -27.42 -0.82
C ASN A 60 14.59 -25.94 -0.47
N SER A 61 13.58 -25.20 -0.03
CA SER A 61 13.72 -23.79 0.30
C SER A 61 14.36 -23.62 1.67
N ASN A 62 15.53 -22.97 1.72
CA ASN A 62 16.16 -22.50 2.94
C ASN A 62 15.69 -21.08 3.34
N SER A 63 14.63 -20.59 2.70
CA SER A 63 14.11 -19.24 2.93
C SER A 63 13.52 -19.09 4.33
N GLN A 64 13.92 -18.03 5.03
CA GLN A 64 13.45 -17.69 6.38
C GLN A 64 12.28 -16.70 6.34
N ILE A 65 11.66 -16.49 5.18
CA ILE A 65 10.55 -15.56 5.05
C ILE A 65 9.38 -15.99 5.94
N THR A 66 8.84 -15.03 6.67
CA THR A 66 7.69 -15.24 7.56
C THR A 66 6.53 -14.36 7.14
N ALA A 67 5.32 -14.89 7.22
CA ALA A 67 4.12 -14.17 6.85
C ALA A 67 3.30 -13.83 8.09
N ARG A 68 2.79 -12.60 8.14
CA ARG A 68 1.84 -12.15 9.16
C ARG A 68 0.72 -11.33 8.55
N PRO A 69 -0.49 -11.36 9.10
CA PRO A 69 -1.59 -10.55 8.58
C PRO A 69 -1.31 -9.06 8.80
N CYS A 70 -1.61 -8.24 7.80
CA CYS A 70 -1.64 -6.79 7.97
C CYS A 70 -2.76 -6.43 8.96
N PRO A 71 -2.47 -5.67 10.04
CA PRO A 71 -3.46 -5.33 11.06
C PRO A 71 -4.52 -4.35 10.54
N HIS A 72 -4.20 -3.57 9.52
CA HIS A 72 -5.07 -2.51 9.03
C HIS A 72 -6.27 -3.06 8.24
N GLU A 73 -7.43 -2.43 8.41
CA GLU A 73 -8.64 -2.71 7.62
C GLU A 73 -8.61 -2.03 6.26
N TYR A 74 -7.89 -0.91 6.19
CA TYR A 74 -7.70 -0.13 4.98
C TYR A 74 -6.22 0.18 4.78
N VAL A 75 -5.80 0.21 3.52
CA VAL A 75 -4.45 0.66 3.13
C VAL A 75 -4.58 1.73 2.06
N ILE A 76 -3.93 2.86 2.28
CA ILE A 76 -3.82 3.94 1.30
C ILE A 76 -2.37 4.04 0.84
N LEU A 77 -2.17 3.94 -0.48
CA LEU A 77 -0.87 4.10 -1.11
C LEU A 77 -0.82 5.44 -1.85
N LEU A 78 0.19 6.26 -1.54
CA LEU A 78 0.39 7.59 -2.12
C LEU A 78 1.63 7.59 -3.02
N CYS A 79 1.44 7.83 -4.32
CA CYS A 79 2.56 8.03 -5.24
C CYS A 79 3.36 9.27 -4.83
N SER A 80 4.65 9.09 -4.49
CA SER A 80 5.49 10.14 -3.89
C SER A 80 6.84 10.34 -4.57
N HIS A 81 7.11 9.68 -5.71
CA HIS A 81 8.41 9.67 -6.36
C HIS A 81 8.71 10.99 -7.08
N GLN A 82 9.27 11.94 -6.37
CA GLN A 82 9.54 13.30 -6.83
C GLN A 82 10.42 13.37 -8.09
N ARG A 83 11.45 12.51 -8.19
CA ARG A 83 12.36 12.50 -9.36
C ARG A 83 11.67 12.08 -10.65
N ARG A 84 10.58 11.30 -10.57
CA ARG A 84 9.80 10.87 -11.74
C ARG A 84 8.69 11.86 -12.07
N ASP A 85 8.08 12.46 -11.05
CA ASP A 85 7.07 13.50 -11.21
C ASP A 85 7.05 14.37 -9.95
N ALA A 86 7.50 15.62 -10.09
CA ALA A 86 7.57 16.55 -8.97
C ALA A 86 6.21 16.77 -8.29
N ARG A 87 5.10 16.70 -9.05
CA ARG A 87 3.75 16.84 -8.50
C ARG A 87 3.42 15.72 -7.50
N CYS A 88 3.82 14.48 -7.80
CA CYS A 88 3.65 13.36 -6.86
C CYS A 88 4.42 13.61 -5.56
N GLY A 89 5.70 14.00 -5.66
CA GLY A 89 6.53 14.24 -4.48
C GLY A 89 6.06 15.42 -3.63
N LEU A 90 5.60 16.50 -4.25
CA LEU A 90 5.12 17.69 -3.55
C LEU A 90 3.73 17.49 -2.92
N THR A 91 2.83 16.77 -3.60
CA THR A 91 1.45 16.62 -3.12
C THR A 91 1.28 15.49 -2.12
N ALA A 92 2.06 14.41 -2.21
CA ALA A 92 1.88 13.25 -1.34
C ALA A 92 1.96 13.56 0.17
N PRO A 93 2.92 14.34 0.68
CA PRO A 93 2.95 14.73 2.10
C PRO A 93 1.73 15.58 2.51
N LEU A 94 1.26 16.45 1.62
CA LEU A 94 0.08 17.29 1.88
C LEU A 94 -1.19 16.45 1.95
N ILE A 95 -1.36 15.53 0.99
CA ILE A 95 -2.48 14.58 0.96
C ILE A 95 -2.45 13.70 2.22
N LYS A 96 -1.27 13.17 2.62
CA LYS A 96 -1.14 12.36 3.84
C LYS A 96 -1.61 13.13 5.05
N ARG A 97 -1.14 14.36 5.25
CA ARG A 97 -1.54 15.22 6.38
C ARG A 97 -3.05 15.47 6.42
N GLU A 98 -3.66 15.75 5.27
CA GLU A 98 -5.10 15.97 5.20
C GLU A 98 -5.91 14.69 5.45
N LEU A 99 -5.48 13.55 4.92
CA LEU A 99 -6.08 12.26 5.24
C LEU A 99 -6.02 11.98 6.74
N GLU A 100 -4.85 12.17 7.37
CA GLU A 100 -4.69 12.01 8.82
C GLU A 100 -5.63 12.93 9.61
N ARG A 101 -5.78 14.19 9.19
CA ARG A 101 -6.69 15.15 9.82
C ARG A 101 -8.14 14.64 9.84
N HIS A 102 -8.59 13.99 8.77
CA HIS A 102 -9.94 13.43 8.67
C HIS A 102 -10.10 12.05 9.32
N LEU A 103 -9.02 11.28 9.44
CA LEU A 103 -9.02 9.95 10.06
C LEU A 103 -8.96 10.00 11.59
N ARG A 104 -8.21 10.96 12.19
CA ARG A 104 -8.04 11.08 13.64
C ARG A 104 -9.37 11.22 14.41
N PRO A 105 -10.30 12.11 14.05
CA PRO A 105 -11.57 12.23 14.76
C PRO A 105 -12.45 10.97 14.67
N ARG A 106 -12.19 10.10 13.68
CA ARG A 106 -12.90 8.85 13.47
C ARG A 106 -12.25 7.64 14.16
N GLY A 107 -11.13 7.86 14.86
CA GLY A 107 -10.36 6.77 15.48
C GLY A 107 -9.71 5.79 14.49
N LEU A 108 -9.66 6.17 13.21
CA LEU A 108 -9.16 5.32 12.13
C LEU A 108 -7.68 5.54 11.80
N TYR A 109 -7.08 6.60 12.28
CA TYR A 109 -5.67 6.86 12.03
C TYR A 109 -4.77 5.81 12.71
N ARG A 110 -3.80 5.33 11.94
CA ARG A 110 -2.69 4.50 12.42
C ARG A 110 -1.39 5.11 11.91
N ASP A 111 -0.41 5.26 12.79
CA ASP A 111 0.95 5.59 12.35
C ASP A 111 1.69 4.36 11.81
N ALA A 112 2.92 4.56 11.36
CA ALA A 112 3.68 3.48 10.70
C ALA A 112 4.06 2.32 11.63
N GLN A 113 4.01 2.52 12.96
CA GLN A 113 4.36 1.53 13.97
C GLN A 113 3.13 1.03 14.74
N ASP A 114 1.95 1.54 14.42
CA ASP A 114 0.72 1.20 15.12
C ASP A 114 0.15 -0.13 14.59
N GLU A 115 0.39 -1.21 15.30
CA GLU A 115 -0.08 -2.56 14.96
C GLU A 115 -1.48 -2.88 15.51
N ARG A 116 -2.19 -1.92 16.11
CA ARG A 116 -3.56 -2.14 16.56
C ARG A 116 -4.46 -2.54 15.40
N PRO A 117 -5.30 -3.57 15.57
CA PRO A 117 -6.21 -4.02 14.52
C PRO A 117 -7.17 -2.92 14.04
N GLY A 118 -7.52 -2.98 12.77
CA GLY A 118 -8.40 -2.01 12.14
C GLY A 118 -7.69 -0.70 11.74
N GLY A 119 -8.48 0.31 11.39
CA GLY A 119 -7.94 1.61 10.96
C GLY A 119 -7.25 1.59 9.59
N VAL A 120 -6.46 2.62 9.33
CA VAL A 120 -5.89 2.94 8.01
C VAL A 120 -4.38 3.06 8.09
N GLY A 121 -3.66 2.19 7.38
CA GLY A 121 -2.24 2.34 7.10
C GLY A 121 -2.03 3.22 5.86
N ILE A 122 -1.18 4.24 5.95
CA ILE A 122 -0.86 5.14 4.83
C ILE A 122 0.62 5.00 4.48
N TYR A 123 0.91 4.59 3.25
CA TYR A 123 2.27 4.37 2.79
C TYR A 123 2.58 5.21 1.55
N PHE A 124 3.77 5.78 1.52
CA PHE A 124 4.33 6.36 0.32
C PHE A 124 4.86 5.25 -0.58
N ILE A 125 4.64 5.37 -1.88
CA ILE A 125 5.13 4.43 -2.86
C ILE A 125 5.85 5.14 -4.01
N SER A 126 6.70 4.42 -4.72
CA SER A 126 7.34 4.91 -5.93
C SER A 126 6.32 5.16 -7.04
N HIS A 127 6.77 5.81 -8.12
CA HIS A 127 5.88 6.24 -9.22
C HIS A 127 5.18 5.06 -9.90
N VAL A 128 3.86 5.17 -10.04
CA VAL A 128 2.99 4.13 -10.61
C VAL A 128 2.56 4.41 -12.06
N GLY A 129 3.29 5.26 -12.77
CA GLY A 129 3.13 5.54 -14.19
C GLY A 129 2.12 6.63 -14.56
N GLY A 130 2.29 7.19 -15.76
CA GLY A 130 1.38 8.14 -16.39
C GLY A 130 1.40 9.55 -15.80
N HIS A 131 2.27 10.44 -16.30
CA HIS A 131 2.40 11.83 -15.82
C HIS A 131 1.08 12.61 -15.83
N LYS A 132 0.19 12.39 -16.80
CA LYS A 132 -1.13 13.06 -16.83
C LYS A 132 -2.03 12.70 -15.65
N TYR A 133 -1.68 11.65 -14.90
CA TYR A 133 -2.40 11.15 -13.73
C TYR A 133 -1.70 11.47 -12.40
N ALA A 134 -0.68 12.34 -12.41
CA ALA A 134 0.11 12.67 -11.22
C ALA A 134 -0.76 12.94 -9.99
N ALA A 135 -0.20 12.71 -8.80
CA ALA A 135 -0.90 12.62 -7.52
C ALA A 135 -1.89 11.44 -7.48
N ASN A 136 -1.34 10.24 -7.71
CA ASN A 136 -2.11 9.00 -7.61
C ASN A 136 -2.28 8.59 -6.15
N VAL A 137 -3.50 8.12 -5.84
CA VAL A 137 -3.87 7.52 -4.56
C VAL A 137 -4.58 6.20 -4.82
N MET A 138 -4.12 5.12 -4.19
CA MET A 138 -4.79 3.84 -4.23
C MET A 138 -5.36 3.53 -2.86
N VAL A 139 -6.65 3.21 -2.81
CA VAL A 139 -7.38 2.88 -1.59
C VAL A 139 -7.75 1.40 -1.63
N TYR A 140 -7.17 0.61 -0.75
CA TYR A 140 -7.49 -0.80 -0.56
C TYR A 140 -8.43 -0.97 0.64
N ARG A 141 -9.49 -1.74 0.47
CA ARG A 141 -10.53 -2.03 1.46
C ARG A 141 -10.58 -3.54 1.69
N LYS A 142 -10.03 -4.00 2.84
CA LYS A 142 -9.81 -5.42 3.14
C LYS A 142 -11.09 -6.23 3.11
N LYS A 143 -12.09 -5.86 3.91
CA LYS A 143 -13.37 -6.59 4.00
C LYS A 143 -14.18 -6.56 2.71
N ALA A 144 -14.14 -5.44 1.99
CA ALA A 144 -14.82 -5.31 0.71
C ALA A 144 -14.07 -5.98 -0.45
N GLN A 145 -12.85 -6.44 -0.23
CA GLN A 145 -11.95 -6.96 -1.28
C GLN A 145 -11.89 -6.06 -2.51
N GLN A 146 -11.80 -4.75 -2.25
CA GLN A 146 -11.90 -3.71 -3.25
C GLN A 146 -10.63 -2.87 -3.27
N MET A 147 -10.23 -2.44 -4.47
CA MET A 147 -9.23 -1.40 -4.66
C MET A 147 -9.78 -0.32 -5.59
N ILE A 148 -9.60 0.92 -5.20
CA ILE A 148 -9.99 2.10 -5.99
C ILE A 148 -8.72 2.92 -6.25
N TRP A 149 -8.41 3.16 -7.51
CA TRP A 149 -7.25 3.91 -7.95
C TRP A 149 -7.69 5.29 -8.45
N LEU A 150 -7.29 6.32 -7.70
CA LEU A 150 -7.58 7.72 -7.99
C LEU A 150 -6.35 8.42 -8.56
N ALA A 151 -6.59 9.36 -9.47
CA ALA A 151 -5.61 10.26 -10.04
C ALA A 151 -5.92 11.72 -9.71
N ARG A 152 -4.95 12.62 -9.90
CA ARG A 152 -5.12 14.07 -9.74
C ARG A 152 -5.71 14.48 -8.39
N VAL A 153 -5.36 13.70 -7.36
CA VAL A 153 -5.84 13.97 -6.00
C VAL A 153 -5.15 15.21 -5.46
N ARG A 154 -5.92 16.03 -4.75
CA ARG A 154 -5.46 17.23 -4.07
C ARG A 154 -5.90 17.20 -2.60
N PRO A 155 -5.29 18.02 -1.72
CA PRO A 155 -5.67 18.05 -0.31
C PRO A 155 -7.16 18.27 -0.07
N GLU A 156 -7.81 19.15 -0.83
CA GLU A 156 -9.25 19.43 -0.73
C GLU A 156 -10.16 18.23 -1.02
N HIS A 157 -9.67 17.20 -1.69
CA HIS A 157 -10.42 15.97 -1.97
C HIS A 157 -10.41 14.97 -0.82
N CYS A 158 -9.51 15.15 0.18
CA CYS A 158 -9.25 14.13 1.20
C CYS A 158 -10.46 13.84 2.10
N GLU A 159 -11.28 14.83 2.42
CA GLU A 159 -12.51 14.59 3.16
C GLU A 159 -13.45 13.65 2.42
N GLY A 160 -13.68 13.91 1.13
CA GLY A 160 -14.51 13.07 0.27
C GLY A 160 -13.92 11.66 0.10
N ILE A 161 -12.60 11.55 -0.03
CA ILE A 161 -11.91 10.26 -0.10
C ILE A 161 -12.12 9.46 1.18
N VAL A 162 -11.99 10.06 2.36
CA VAL A 162 -12.21 9.35 3.62
C VAL A 162 -13.68 8.97 3.77
N ARG A 163 -14.58 9.89 3.54
CA ARG A 163 -16.02 9.69 3.79
C ARG A 163 -16.64 8.71 2.80
N TYR A 164 -16.38 8.87 1.52
CA TYR A 164 -17.07 8.11 0.47
C TYR A 164 -16.21 7.00 -0.12
N THR A 165 -14.94 7.27 -0.42
CA THR A 165 -14.12 6.25 -1.09
C THR A 165 -13.64 5.19 -0.11
N LEU A 166 -13.08 5.59 1.01
CA LEU A 166 -12.56 4.67 2.02
C LEU A 166 -13.69 3.90 2.72
N LEU A 167 -14.69 4.60 3.24
CA LEU A 167 -15.73 3.97 4.07
C LEU A 167 -16.81 3.30 3.24
N GLU A 168 -17.25 3.91 2.13
CA GLU A 168 -18.39 3.43 1.35
C GLU A 168 -17.99 2.75 0.03
N GLY A 169 -16.77 2.96 -0.47
CA GLY A 169 -16.31 2.41 -1.75
C GLY A 169 -16.86 3.14 -2.97
N ARG A 170 -17.17 4.42 -2.83
CA ARG A 170 -17.71 5.28 -3.90
C ARG A 170 -16.68 6.34 -4.30
N VAL A 171 -16.66 6.74 -5.54
CA VAL A 171 -15.81 7.83 -6.04
C VAL A 171 -16.64 9.09 -6.23
N VAL A 172 -16.18 10.21 -5.64
CA VAL A 172 -16.90 11.49 -5.68
C VAL A 172 -16.87 12.11 -7.08
N HIS A 173 -15.72 12.05 -7.75
CA HIS A 173 -15.49 12.63 -9.08
C HIS A 173 -14.96 11.57 -10.05
N PRO A 174 -15.77 10.58 -10.46
CA PRO A 174 -15.28 9.45 -11.25
C PRO A 174 -14.70 9.88 -12.59
N GLU A 175 -15.33 10.83 -13.32
CA GLU A 175 -14.89 11.25 -14.64
C GLU A 175 -13.49 11.89 -14.64
N SER A 176 -13.13 12.59 -13.54
CA SER A 176 -11.85 13.31 -13.45
C SER A 176 -10.79 12.57 -12.64
N GLN A 177 -11.18 11.73 -11.69
CA GLN A 177 -10.27 11.13 -10.72
C GLN A 177 -10.16 9.61 -10.82
N LEU A 178 -11.22 8.90 -11.22
CA LEU A 178 -11.14 7.45 -11.29
C LEU A 178 -10.21 7.00 -12.41
N ARG A 179 -9.19 6.25 -12.03
CA ARG A 179 -8.22 5.69 -12.98
C ARG A 179 -8.41 4.20 -13.21
N GLY A 180 -8.88 3.48 -12.22
CA GLY A 180 -9.12 2.05 -12.27
C GLY A 180 -9.46 1.50 -10.91
N GLY A 181 -9.60 0.18 -10.85
CA GLY A 181 -9.88 -0.53 -9.62
C GLY A 181 -10.41 -1.92 -9.87
N PHE A 182 -10.77 -2.58 -8.79
CA PHE A 182 -11.50 -3.85 -8.82
C PHE A 182 -12.37 -3.99 -7.57
N ASP A 183 -13.39 -4.81 -7.68
CA ASP A 183 -14.23 -5.26 -6.57
C ASP A 183 -14.46 -6.76 -6.73
N ARG A 184 -13.88 -7.56 -5.83
CA ARG A 184 -13.94 -9.02 -5.92
C ARG A 184 -15.25 -9.60 -5.39
N VAL A 185 -15.98 -8.85 -4.57
CA VAL A 185 -17.27 -9.29 -4.01
C VAL A 185 -18.39 -9.04 -5.01
N LYS A 186 -18.37 -7.90 -5.67
CA LYS A 186 -19.40 -7.51 -6.65
C LYS A 186 -19.00 -7.83 -8.10
N GLY A 187 -17.78 -8.34 -8.31
CA GLY A 187 -17.21 -8.53 -9.62
C GLY A 187 -16.53 -7.25 -10.15
N LEU A 188 -15.95 -7.35 -11.37
CA LEU A 188 -15.36 -6.18 -12.02
C LEU A 188 -16.47 -5.18 -12.32
N THR A 189 -16.49 -4.10 -11.57
CA THR A 189 -17.30 -2.93 -11.93
C THR A 189 -16.52 -2.15 -13.00
N SER A 190 -17.08 -2.03 -14.19
CA SER A 190 -16.66 -0.99 -15.13
C SER A 190 -17.09 0.35 -14.55
N TRP A 191 -16.13 1.18 -14.36
CA TRP A 191 -16.32 2.55 -13.89
C TRP A 191 -16.59 3.49 -15.05
#